data_5d836ae65cc2ada3a72058dc01d0c622
#
_entry.id   5d836ae65cc2ada3a72058dc01d0c622
#
_cell.length_a   1.000
_cell.length_b   1.000
_cell.length_c   1.000
_cell.angle_alpha   90.00
_cell.angle_beta   90.00
_cell.angle_gamma   90.00
#
_symmetry.space_group_name_H-M   'P 1'
#
loop_
_entity.id
_entity.type
_entity.pdbx_description
1 polymer ?
#
loop_
_entity_poly.entity_id
_entity_poly.type
_entity_poly.pdbx_seq_one_letter_code
_entity_poly.pdbx_strand_id
1 'polypeptide(L)'
;MPLYLSSYGVSEEIETIVNSQCTKILQDAQSLVQRTPDARLPKQQYLLGTLTESVLNPKVQQLNVNFVRTMVTRFQCARDTSELGATIGDFIRYQIPTQLSVLVIPMETQSTRLRLALGPGAVGLPDPAYYIDPDQSDLKALDEYSKLLKLLGEDFSIPGLEQVIGMEKLSAPKLMESRKDSEILMRGAELQQLFPAIPWTTIFQNAIGSKEFQWKSQEILVLSKTWLQALNKWFRTVPIGLWKQWLSHNFLLYILPLLPPPYDNLEFELYGHKLKGQRQKTPQPRLALKLAQEWLTQSLGDVYVGRYVSSDLKMLATKLAKQVRAAAAERAGSTPWLAPETQQLAKRKTKAIHLGIAYPSSVPQEGMVKLNPERLVENVLTLAEADFKDELERVDTVLNVKVWDDPVFAVNAYYYNEGNRLILPAGILQWPFFHPKASDGWNYGGLGATIGHEISHAFDNDGKEYDEHGNKNPWWSKQESAEYQKKTKALVELYSKTKYFGHPLNGYLTLSENIADLGGVDIALTALKTVLKQRNASPETVKKELRDFFMSYAVSWRTKEKKAKAMQSLFMDVHAPPPARVNNIVCQFDEWYEAFDIIPGEALYKDPQHRIRIF
;
A
#
# COMPACT_ATOMS: atom_id res chain seq x y z
N MET A 1 10.32 15.12 18.28
CA MET A 1 10.32 14.04 17.26
C MET A 1 11.33 12.99 17.71
N PRO A 2 10.94 11.72 17.87
CA PRO A 2 11.85 10.63 18.23
C PRO A 2 13.03 10.49 17.25
N LEU A 3 14.20 10.02 17.73
CA LEU A 3 15.42 9.97 16.92
C LEU A 3 15.34 9.01 15.71
N TYR A 4 14.49 8.01 15.80
CA TYR A 4 14.25 7.02 14.75
C TYR A 4 13.24 7.48 13.68
N LEU A 5 12.60 8.65 13.84
CA LEU A 5 11.65 9.19 12.88
C LEU A 5 12.26 10.31 12.05
N SER A 6 11.90 10.35 10.78
CA SER A 6 12.22 11.43 9.84
C SER A 6 11.08 12.44 9.70
N SER A 7 9.84 12.04 10.00
CA SER A 7 8.64 12.88 10.13
C SER A 7 7.88 12.52 11.39
N TYR A 8 7.03 13.43 11.86
CA TYR A 8 6.10 13.19 12.97
C TYR A 8 4.90 14.11 12.86
N GLY A 9 3.76 13.57 12.60
CA GLY A 9 2.48 14.26 12.44
C GLY A 9 1.35 13.54 13.15
N VAL A 10 0.13 13.93 12.81
CA VAL A 10 -1.07 13.35 13.42
C VAL A 10 -1.19 11.85 13.10
N SER A 11 -0.91 11.43 11.87
CA SER A 11 -0.96 10.02 11.52
C SER A 11 0.02 9.19 12.35
N GLU A 12 1.28 9.64 12.51
CA GLU A 12 2.27 8.94 13.33
C GLU A 12 1.93 8.99 14.84
N GLU A 13 1.24 10.04 15.32
CA GLU A 13 0.72 10.07 16.69
C GLU A 13 -0.32 8.96 16.91
N ILE A 14 -1.28 8.82 16.00
CA ILE A 14 -2.31 7.78 16.05
C ILE A 14 -1.69 6.39 15.84
N GLU A 15 -0.80 6.23 14.86
CA GLU A 15 -0.07 4.97 14.66
C GLU A 15 0.68 4.53 15.92
N THR A 16 1.24 5.47 16.67
CA THR A 16 1.92 5.16 17.95
C THR A 16 0.93 4.55 18.95
N ILE A 17 -0.30 5.08 19.03
CA ILE A 17 -1.36 4.55 19.89
C ILE A 17 -1.78 3.16 19.42
N VAL A 18 -2.09 3.02 18.13
CA VAL A 18 -2.53 1.75 17.52
C VAL A 18 -1.45 0.68 17.67
N ASN A 19 -0.20 1.00 17.37
CA ASN A 19 0.93 0.08 17.52
C ASN A 19 1.15 -0.35 18.98
N SER A 20 0.91 0.55 19.94
CA SER A 20 0.94 0.20 21.37
C SER A 20 -0.18 -0.79 21.73
N GLN A 21 -1.39 -0.57 21.20
CA GLN A 21 -2.54 -1.45 21.39
C GLN A 21 -2.29 -2.85 20.78
N CYS A 22 -1.80 -2.89 19.53
CA CYS A 22 -1.42 -4.15 18.87
C CYS A 22 -0.28 -4.86 19.61
N THR A 23 0.75 -4.13 20.05
CA THR A 23 1.83 -4.71 20.86
C THR A 23 1.32 -5.34 22.15
N LYS A 24 0.34 -4.70 22.81
CA LYS A 24 -0.30 -5.26 23.99
C LYS A 24 -1.06 -6.56 23.69
N ILE A 25 -1.74 -6.63 22.54
CA ILE A 25 -2.38 -7.88 22.08
C ILE A 25 -1.35 -9.00 21.93
N LEU A 26 -0.20 -8.71 21.30
CA LEU A 26 0.87 -9.68 21.09
C LEU A 26 1.49 -10.18 22.40
N GLN A 27 1.75 -9.27 23.35
CA GLN A 27 2.27 -9.61 24.68
C GLN A 27 1.30 -10.49 25.48
N ASP A 28 0.00 -10.19 25.43
CA ASP A 28 -1.03 -10.99 26.08
C ASP A 28 -1.10 -12.41 25.45
N ALA A 29 -1.06 -12.50 24.12
CA ALA A 29 -1.07 -13.75 23.38
C ALA A 29 0.19 -14.61 23.69
N GLN A 30 1.38 -13.97 23.70
CA GLN A 30 2.64 -14.63 24.07
C GLN A 30 2.57 -15.22 25.49
N SER A 31 2.07 -14.43 26.44
CA SER A 31 1.94 -14.88 27.84
C SER A 31 0.98 -16.07 27.98
N LEU A 32 -0.04 -16.16 27.13
CA LEU A 32 -0.96 -17.30 27.10
C LEU A 32 -0.29 -18.56 26.54
N VAL A 33 0.43 -18.46 25.44
CA VAL A 33 1.17 -19.59 24.83
C VAL A 33 2.19 -20.17 25.83
N GLN A 34 2.89 -19.33 26.58
CA GLN A 34 3.86 -19.77 27.57
C GLN A 34 3.25 -20.55 28.76
N ARG A 35 1.96 -20.34 29.06
CA ARG A 35 1.27 -20.90 30.25
C ARG A 35 0.27 -22.01 29.93
N THR A 36 -0.18 -22.09 28.67
CA THR A 36 -1.30 -22.94 28.29
C THR A 36 -0.91 -23.84 27.12
N PRO A 37 -1.19 -25.16 27.16
CA PRO A 37 -0.97 -26.04 26.02
C PRO A 37 -1.74 -25.55 24.77
N ASP A 38 -1.11 -25.64 23.61
CA ASP A 38 -1.59 -25.14 22.33
C ASP A 38 -3.04 -25.56 22.00
N ALA A 39 -3.39 -26.82 22.29
CA ALA A 39 -4.72 -27.39 22.01
C ALA A 39 -5.89 -26.72 22.74
N ARG A 40 -5.62 -25.84 23.71
CA ARG A 40 -6.64 -25.15 24.51
C ARG A 40 -6.76 -23.66 24.18
N LEU A 41 -5.91 -23.16 23.27
CA LEU A 41 -5.92 -21.73 22.93
C LEU A 41 -6.86 -21.44 21.75
N PRO A 42 -7.58 -20.31 21.78
CA PRO A 42 -8.21 -19.78 20.57
C PRO A 42 -7.17 -19.58 19.46
N LYS A 43 -7.55 -19.86 18.22
CA LYS A 43 -6.68 -19.84 17.06
C LYS A 43 -5.86 -18.53 16.94
N GLN A 44 -6.51 -17.39 17.04
CA GLN A 44 -5.84 -16.09 16.94
C GLN A 44 -4.76 -15.91 17.99
N GLN A 45 -5.06 -16.33 19.24
CA GLN A 45 -4.11 -16.22 20.34
C GLN A 45 -2.94 -17.18 20.21
N TYR A 46 -3.18 -18.40 19.69
CA TYR A 46 -2.12 -19.36 19.37
C TYR A 46 -1.18 -18.79 18.28
N LEU A 47 -1.72 -18.33 17.16
CA LEU A 47 -0.90 -17.85 16.04
C LEU A 47 -0.09 -16.61 16.45
N LEU A 48 -0.74 -15.59 17.00
CA LEU A 48 -0.09 -14.36 17.44
C LEU A 48 0.94 -14.60 18.54
N GLY A 49 0.59 -15.41 19.52
CA GLY A 49 1.48 -15.73 20.65
C GLY A 49 2.70 -16.54 20.24
N THR A 50 2.53 -17.57 19.39
CA THR A 50 3.63 -18.42 18.92
C THR A 50 4.56 -17.67 18.00
N LEU A 51 4.04 -16.84 17.07
CA LEU A 51 4.87 -15.98 16.23
C LEU A 51 5.68 -15.00 17.10
N THR A 52 5.02 -14.33 18.07
CA THR A 52 5.69 -13.39 18.96
C THR A 52 6.77 -14.06 19.79
N GLU A 53 6.51 -15.25 20.33
CA GLU A 53 7.50 -16.05 21.08
C GLU A 53 8.70 -16.39 20.20
N SER A 54 8.49 -16.82 18.96
CA SER A 54 9.59 -17.18 18.06
C SER A 54 10.49 -15.98 17.68
N VAL A 55 9.97 -14.74 17.74
CA VAL A 55 10.77 -13.51 17.55
C VAL A 55 11.57 -13.14 18.79
N LEU A 56 10.95 -13.27 19.97
CA LEU A 56 11.52 -12.74 21.21
C LEU A 56 12.39 -13.75 21.96
N ASN A 57 12.35 -15.03 21.57
CA ASN A 57 13.11 -16.10 22.23
C ASN A 57 14.59 -16.12 21.77
N PRO A 58 15.56 -15.76 22.63
CA PRO A 58 16.97 -15.69 22.22
C PRO A 58 17.59 -17.05 21.89
N LYS A 59 16.98 -18.17 22.33
CA LYS A 59 17.48 -19.54 22.05
C LYS A 59 17.26 -19.95 20.59
N VAL A 60 16.38 -19.28 19.87
CA VAL A 60 15.97 -19.61 18.49
C VAL A 60 17.02 -19.22 17.45
N GLN A 61 17.91 -18.31 17.79
CA GLN A 61 18.79 -17.62 16.83
C GLN A 61 19.69 -18.57 16.03
N GLN A 62 20.38 -19.52 16.69
CA GLN A 62 21.27 -20.45 15.99
C GLN A 62 20.51 -21.48 15.15
N LEU A 63 19.31 -21.87 15.57
CA LEU A 63 18.48 -22.81 14.82
C LEU A 63 18.03 -22.19 13.48
N ASN A 64 17.68 -20.91 13.47
CA ASN A 64 17.33 -20.18 12.26
C ASN A 64 18.51 -20.10 11.27
N VAL A 65 19.73 -19.81 11.73
CA VAL A 65 20.91 -19.76 10.86
C VAL A 65 21.20 -21.13 10.24
N ASN A 66 21.10 -22.22 11.01
CA ASN A 66 21.30 -23.57 10.50
C ASN A 66 20.26 -23.97 9.46
N PHE A 67 18.99 -23.61 9.69
CA PHE A 67 17.93 -23.81 8.71
C PHE A 67 18.22 -23.07 7.41
N VAL A 68 18.61 -21.80 7.48
CA VAL A 68 18.96 -20.98 6.31
C VAL A 68 20.13 -21.59 5.54
N ARG A 69 21.19 -22.07 6.22
CA ARG A 69 22.31 -22.77 5.56
C ARG A 69 21.84 -24.01 4.79
N THR A 70 20.91 -24.76 5.37
CA THR A 70 20.33 -25.93 4.71
C THR A 70 19.55 -25.53 3.44
N MET A 71 18.74 -24.48 3.53
CA MET A 71 17.97 -23.99 2.38
C MET A 71 18.89 -23.46 1.27
N VAL A 72 19.89 -22.65 1.61
CA VAL A 72 20.88 -22.16 0.64
C VAL A 72 21.59 -23.31 -0.06
N THR A 73 22.04 -24.33 0.70
CA THR A 73 22.67 -25.53 0.13
C THR A 73 21.74 -26.23 -0.86
N ARG A 74 20.44 -26.36 -0.53
CA ARG A 74 19.44 -26.93 -1.43
C ARG A 74 19.32 -26.13 -2.74
N PHE A 75 19.29 -24.79 -2.69
CA PHE A 75 19.21 -23.95 -3.90
C PHE A 75 20.45 -24.07 -4.79
N GLN A 76 21.61 -24.32 -4.18
CA GLN A 76 22.86 -24.52 -4.92
C GLN A 76 22.95 -25.90 -5.62
N CYS A 77 22.04 -26.84 -5.33
CA CYS A 77 22.04 -28.16 -5.95
C CYS A 77 21.38 -28.24 -7.32
N ALA A 78 20.68 -27.21 -7.80
CA ALA A 78 20.01 -27.24 -9.11
C ALA A 78 21.01 -27.50 -10.24
N ARG A 79 20.72 -28.48 -11.12
CA ARG A 79 21.61 -28.97 -12.18
C ARG A 79 21.19 -28.50 -13.57
N ASP A 80 19.91 -28.19 -13.74
CA ASP A 80 19.34 -27.77 -15.00
C ASP A 80 18.23 -26.71 -14.80
N THR A 81 17.68 -26.20 -15.89
CA THR A 81 16.64 -25.19 -15.88
C THR A 81 15.31 -25.68 -15.28
N SER A 82 15.06 -26.99 -15.31
CA SER A 82 13.84 -27.57 -14.70
C SER A 82 13.93 -27.55 -13.17
N GLU A 83 15.08 -27.96 -12.60
CA GLU A 83 15.33 -27.90 -11.15
C GLU A 83 15.40 -26.44 -10.66
N LEU A 84 15.92 -25.53 -11.49
CA LEU A 84 15.87 -24.09 -11.25
C LEU A 84 14.43 -23.57 -11.22
N GLY A 85 13.61 -24.02 -12.17
CA GLY A 85 12.18 -23.68 -12.21
C GLY A 85 11.42 -24.18 -10.96
N ALA A 86 11.78 -25.35 -10.44
CA ALA A 86 11.23 -25.86 -9.20
C ALA A 86 11.56 -24.94 -8.01
N THR A 87 12.81 -24.47 -7.92
CA THR A 87 13.23 -23.53 -6.88
C THR A 87 12.50 -22.18 -6.99
N ILE A 88 12.32 -21.67 -8.22
CA ILE A 88 11.53 -20.45 -8.45
C ILE A 88 10.08 -20.65 -8.01
N GLY A 89 9.48 -21.81 -8.31
CA GLY A 89 8.14 -22.16 -7.85
C GLY A 89 8.01 -22.21 -6.32
N ASP A 90 9.01 -22.80 -5.63
CA ASP A 90 9.08 -22.79 -4.17
C ASP A 90 9.15 -21.33 -3.62
N PHE A 91 9.95 -20.46 -4.26
CA PHE A 91 10.06 -19.05 -3.87
C PHE A 91 8.74 -18.31 -4.04
N ILE A 92 8.05 -18.52 -5.15
CA ILE A 92 6.71 -17.93 -5.38
C ILE A 92 5.75 -18.40 -4.30
N ARG A 93 5.73 -19.70 -3.97
CA ARG A 93 4.90 -20.27 -2.92
C ARG A 93 5.16 -19.66 -1.54
N TYR A 94 6.42 -19.39 -1.22
CA TYR A 94 6.84 -18.76 0.03
C TYR A 94 6.87 -17.23 -0.04
N GLN A 95 6.35 -16.65 -1.14
CA GLN A 95 6.34 -15.22 -1.40
C GLN A 95 7.73 -14.56 -1.28
N ILE A 96 8.79 -15.33 -1.54
CA ILE A 96 10.16 -14.83 -1.62
C ILE A 96 10.34 -14.13 -2.97
N PRO A 97 10.83 -12.88 -3.01
CA PRO A 97 11.03 -12.17 -4.26
C PRO A 97 11.88 -12.96 -5.27
N THR A 98 11.40 -13.07 -6.49
CA THR A 98 12.13 -13.67 -7.61
C THR A 98 12.09 -12.74 -8.83
N GLN A 99 12.56 -13.22 -9.98
CA GLN A 99 12.46 -12.52 -11.25
C GLN A 99 11.08 -12.66 -11.92
N LEU A 100 10.17 -13.34 -11.26
CA LEU A 100 8.78 -13.52 -11.69
C LEU A 100 7.87 -13.36 -10.47
N SER A 101 7.01 -12.36 -10.45
CA SER A 101 5.94 -12.27 -9.46
C SER A 101 4.70 -13.00 -9.94
N VAL A 102 4.01 -13.66 -9.01
CA VAL A 102 2.71 -14.29 -9.23
C VAL A 102 1.73 -13.68 -8.25
N LEU A 103 0.63 -13.15 -8.75
CA LEU A 103 -0.35 -12.38 -7.99
C LEU A 103 -1.76 -12.87 -8.35
N VAL A 104 -2.73 -12.56 -7.50
CA VAL A 104 -4.15 -12.78 -7.79
C VAL A 104 -4.86 -11.42 -7.73
N ILE A 105 -5.07 -10.83 -8.89
CA ILE A 105 -5.59 -9.46 -9.03
C ILE A 105 -6.71 -9.38 -10.07
N PRO A 106 -7.60 -8.38 -10.01
CA PRO A 106 -8.54 -8.12 -11.08
C PRO A 106 -7.84 -7.54 -12.32
N MET A 107 -8.40 -7.79 -13.49
CA MET A 107 -8.01 -7.13 -14.73
C MET A 107 -8.64 -5.73 -14.80
N GLU A 108 -7.92 -4.69 -15.23
CA GLU A 108 -8.43 -3.30 -15.27
C GLU A 108 -9.75 -3.17 -16.06
N THR A 109 -9.88 -3.87 -17.19
CA THR A 109 -11.08 -3.83 -18.04
C THR A 109 -12.19 -4.77 -17.58
N GLN A 110 -11.93 -5.65 -16.60
CA GLN A 110 -12.87 -6.61 -16.02
C GLN A 110 -12.63 -6.78 -14.53
N SER A 111 -12.77 -5.70 -13.79
CA SER A 111 -12.38 -5.57 -12.37
C SER A 111 -13.22 -6.43 -11.40
N THR A 112 -14.30 -7.01 -11.89
CA THR A 112 -15.18 -7.86 -11.08
C THR A 112 -14.68 -9.30 -10.94
N ARG A 113 -13.61 -9.70 -11.62
CA ARG A 113 -13.09 -11.07 -11.60
C ARG A 113 -11.59 -11.10 -11.33
N LEU A 114 -11.20 -11.89 -10.35
CA LEU A 114 -9.79 -12.09 -9.99
C LEU A 114 -9.12 -13.05 -10.96
N ARG A 115 -7.89 -12.76 -11.34
CA ARG A 115 -7.07 -13.53 -12.28
C ARG A 115 -5.72 -13.86 -11.69
N LEU A 116 -5.18 -15.01 -12.04
CA LEU A 116 -3.77 -15.30 -11.84
C LEU A 116 -2.96 -14.36 -12.73
N ALA A 117 -2.06 -13.58 -12.16
CA ALA A 117 -1.27 -12.60 -12.88
C ALA A 117 0.24 -12.89 -12.76
N LEU A 118 0.97 -12.59 -13.85
CA LEU A 118 2.43 -12.67 -13.92
C LEU A 118 3.00 -11.28 -14.11
N GLY A 119 3.87 -10.89 -13.19
CA GLY A 119 4.53 -9.58 -13.22
C GLY A 119 6.05 -9.67 -13.18
N PRO A 120 6.70 -8.50 -13.32
CA PRO A 120 8.14 -8.39 -13.15
C PRO A 120 8.59 -8.78 -11.75
N GLY A 121 9.85 -9.19 -11.64
CA GLY A 121 10.51 -9.38 -10.36
C GLY A 121 11.02 -8.08 -9.75
N ALA A 122 11.91 -8.22 -8.77
CA ALA A 122 12.55 -7.10 -8.06
C ALA A 122 14.07 -7.14 -8.19
N VAL A 123 14.71 -6.05 -7.78
CA VAL A 123 16.15 -5.93 -7.56
C VAL A 123 16.43 -5.77 -6.06
N GLY A 124 17.66 -5.99 -5.63
CA GLY A 124 17.99 -5.97 -4.20
C GLY A 124 18.01 -4.58 -3.58
N LEU A 125 18.40 -3.54 -4.30
CA LEU A 125 18.24 -2.15 -3.84
C LEU A 125 16.79 -1.66 -4.06
N PRO A 126 16.34 -0.66 -3.28
CA PRO A 126 14.93 -0.26 -3.25
C PRO A 126 14.33 0.22 -4.58
N ASP A 127 15.15 0.74 -5.49
CA ASP A 127 14.68 1.23 -6.79
C ASP A 127 15.64 0.84 -7.92
N PRO A 128 15.14 0.47 -9.12
CA PRO A 128 15.97 0.22 -10.30
C PRO A 128 16.89 1.38 -10.70
N ALA A 129 16.54 2.61 -10.35
CA ALA A 129 17.34 3.80 -10.64
C ALA A 129 18.77 3.72 -10.09
N TYR A 130 18.98 3.06 -8.95
CA TYR A 130 20.33 2.83 -8.39
C TYR A 130 21.29 2.13 -9.37
N TYR A 131 20.77 1.41 -10.35
CA TYR A 131 21.56 0.63 -11.33
C TYR A 131 21.65 1.30 -12.69
N ILE A 132 20.83 2.35 -12.94
CA ILE A 132 20.70 3.02 -14.24
C ILE A 132 21.25 4.44 -14.09
N ASP A 133 22.38 4.74 -14.78
CA ASP A 133 23.06 6.05 -14.71
C ASP A 133 23.28 6.55 -13.26
N PRO A 134 23.93 5.73 -12.40
CA PRO A 134 24.05 6.00 -10.98
C PRO A 134 24.88 7.27 -10.72
N ASP A 135 24.39 8.14 -9.84
CA ASP A 135 25.14 9.26 -9.32
C ASP A 135 26.18 8.82 -8.25
N GLN A 136 26.90 9.78 -7.65
CA GLN A 136 27.92 9.47 -6.63
C GLN A 136 27.32 8.83 -5.35
N SER A 137 26.08 9.15 -5.01
CA SER A 137 25.38 8.56 -3.87
C SER A 137 24.97 7.11 -4.17
N ASP A 138 24.46 6.89 -5.37
CA ASP A 138 24.07 5.56 -5.85
C ASP A 138 25.27 4.62 -5.96
N LEU A 139 26.40 5.11 -6.46
CA LEU A 139 27.65 4.36 -6.51
C LEU A 139 28.14 3.94 -5.11
N LYS A 140 27.99 4.82 -4.10
CA LYS A 140 28.30 4.45 -2.71
C LYS A 140 27.33 3.39 -2.18
N ALA A 141 26.04 3.51 -2.49
CA ALA A 141 25.05 2.51 -2.10
C ALA A 141 25.33 1.14 -2.74
N LEU A 142 25.69 1.11 -4.03
CA LEU A 142 26.10 -0.10 -4.74
C LEU A 142 27.38 -0.72 -4.17
N ASP A 143 28.37 0.07 -3.76
CA ASP A 143 29.60 -0.41 -3.13
C ASP A 143 29.32 -1.06 -1.76
N GLU A 144 28.50 -0.43 -0.93
CA GLU A 144 28.08 -0.99 0.35
C GLU A 144 27.22 -2.26 0.19
N TYR A 145 26.37 -2.27 -0.81
CA TYR A 145 25.60 -3.45 -1.17
C TYR A 145 26.49 -4.60 -1.64
N SER A 146 27.48 -4.32 -2.46
CA SER A 146 28.48 -5.30 -2.89
C SER A 146 29.26 -5.90 -1.70
N LYS A 147 29.65 -5.07 -0.72
CA LYS A 147 30.30 -5.51 0.50
C LYS A 147 29.39 -6.44 1.33
N LEU A 148 28.12 -6.08 1.47
CA LEU A 148 27.13 -6.93 2.14
C LEU A 148 27.04 -8.31 1.48
N LEU A 149 26.87 -8.34 0.14
CA LEU A 149 26.76 -9.59 -0.61
C LEU A 149 28.02 -10.45 -0.48
N LYS A 150 29.19 -9.83 -0.48
CA LYS A 150 30.46 -10.54 -0.29
C LYS A 150 30.55 -11.21 1.07
N LEU A 151 30.21 -10.51 2.14
CA LEU A 151 30.15 -11.06 3.49
C LEU A 151 29.15 -12.22 3.59
N LEU A 152 27.94 -12.05 3.03
CA LEU A 152 26.95 -13.13 3.01
C LEU A 152 27.43 -14.33 2.17
N GLY A 153 28.08 -14.07 1.04
CA GLY A 153 28.67 -15.13 0.22
C GLY A 153 29.73 -15.97 0.94
N GLU A 154 30.58 -15.31 1.73
CA GLU A 154 31.59 -15.97 2.56
C GLU A 154 30.92 -16.81 3.68
N ASP A 155 29.99 -16.22 4.43
CA ASP A 155 29.31 -16.85 5.57
C ASP A 155 28.41 -18.03 5.18
N PHE A 156 27.73 -17.94 4.05
CA PHE A 156 26.81 -18.97 3.55
C PHE A 156 27.42 -19.86 2.47
N SER A 157 28.72 -19.76 2.21
CA SER A 157 29.46 -20.56 1.24
C SER A 157 28.93 -20.47 -0.20
N ILE A 158 28.64 -19.26 -0.64
CA ILE A 158 28.19 -18.92 -2.01
C ILE A 158 29.26 -18.04 -2.68
N PRO A 159 30.26 -18.64 -3.32
CA PRO A 159 31.33 -17.87 -3.96
C PRO A 159 30.81 -16.92 -5.02
N GLY A 160 31.31 -15.68 -5.02
CA GLY A 160 30.95 -14.68 -6.03
C GLY A 160 29.52 -14.18 -5.96
N LEU A 161 28.89 -14.19 -4.78
CA LEU A 161 27.50 -13.72 -4.62
C LEU A 161 27.31 -12.29 -5.10
N GLU A 162 28.34 -11.44 -5.02
CA GLU A 162 28.32 -10.06 -5.51
C GLU A 162 28.19 -9.95 -7.05
N GLN A 163 28.43 -11.03 -7.79
CA GLN A 163 28.22 -11.06 -9.26
C GLN A 163 26.73 -10.87 -9.64
N VAL A 164 25.82 -11.11 -8.70
CA VAL A 164 24.39 -10.86 -8.86
C VAL A 164 24.10 -9.40 -9.23
N ILE A 165 24.91 -8.45 -8.77
CA ILE A 165 24.77 -7.02 -9.14
C ILE A 165 24.82 -6.83 -10.66
N GLY A 166 25.60 -7.64 -11.37
CA GLY A 166 25.63 -7.65 -12.84
C GLY A 166 24.29 -8.05 -13.45
N MET A 167 23.59 -9.01 -12.84
CA MET A 167 22.24 -9.41 -13.26
C MET A 167 21.21 -8.33 -12.97
N GLU A 168 21.33 -7.67 -11.82
CA GLU A 168 20.43 -6.58 -11.44
C GLU A 168 20.60 -5.37 -12.35
N LYS A 169 21.83 -5.05 -12.78
CA LYS A 169 22.11 -4.04 -13.80
C LYS A 169 21.49 -4.37 -15.17
N LEU A 170 21.37 -5.65 -15.52
CA LEU A 170 20.69 -6.09 -16.74
C LEU A 170 19.17 -6.03 -16.59
N SER A 171 18.64 -6.30 -15.39
CA SER A 171 17.19 -6.34 -15.14
C SER A 171 16.59 -4.95 -14.86
N ALA A 172 17.31 -4.05 -14.21
CA ALA A 172 16.81 -2.73 -13.82
C ALA A 172 16.25 -1.89 -14.99
N PRO A 173 16.90 -1.77 -16.17
CA PRO A 173 16.32 -1.08 -17.32
C PRO A 173 15.03 -1.74 -17.81
N LYS A 174 14.93 -3.07 -17.74
CA LYS A 174 13.74 -3.81 -18.14
C LYS A 174 12.60 -3.65 -17.15
N LEU A 175 12.89 -3.51 -15.86
CA LEU A 175 11.89 -3.13 -14.85
C LEU A 175 11.32 -1.75 -15.14
N MET A 176 12.14 -0.77 -15.49
CA MET A 176 11.65 0.57 -15.84
C MET A 176 10.83 0.57 -17.13
N GLU A 177 11.25 -0.20 -18.13
CA GLU A 177 10.53 -0.34 -19.39
C GLU A 177 9.17 -1.02 -19.17
N SER A 178 9.11 -2.07 -18.35
CA SER A 178 7.91 -2.84 -18.05
C SER A 178 6.77 -2.02 -17.42
N ARG A 179 7.09 -0.93 -16.72
CA ARG A 179 6.09 0.00 -16.15
C ARG A 179 5.21 0.70 -17.19
N LYS A 180 5.60 0.64 -18.48
CA LYS A 180 4.87 1.25 -19.60
C LYS A 180 4.03 0.24 -20.37
N ASP A 181 4.16 -1.05 -20.07
CA ASP A 181 3.39 -2.10 -20.71
C ASP A 181 1.92 -2.05 -20.26
N SER A 182 1.03 -2.41 -21.16
CA SER A 182 -0.36 -2.69 -20.83
C SER A 182 -0.51 -4.17 -20.50
N GLU A 183 -1.40 -4.49 -19.58
CA GLU A 183 -1.73 -5.87 -19.23
C GLU A 183 -2.38 -6.61 -20.42
N ILE A 184 -2.09 -7.89 -20.53
CA ILE A 184 -2.58 -8.76 -21.61
C ILE A 184 -3.07 -10.08 -21.02
N LEU A 185 -4.29 -10.49 -21.34
CA LEU A 185 -4.80 -11.82 -20.97
C LEU A 185 -4.33 -12.85 -21.98
N MET A 186 -3.69 -13.93 -21.52
CA MET A 186 -3.17 -15.01 -22.34
C MET A 186 -3.53 -16.37 -21.72
N ARG A 187 -3.67 -17.40 -22.54
CA ARG A 187 -3.70 -18.77 -22.03
C ARG A 187 -2.30 -19.27 -21.71
N GLY A 188 -2.17 -20.13 -20.71
CA GLY A 188 -0.87 -20.72 -20.35
C GLY A 188 -0.21 -21.46 -21.51
N ALA A 189 -0.97 -22.07 -22.44
CA ALA A 189 -0.42 -22.67 -23.67
C ALA A 189 0.26 -21.63 -24.57
N GLU A 190 -0.28 -20.42 -24.67
CA GLU A 190 0.31 -19.31 -25.43
C GLU A 190 1.60 -18.81 -24.77
N LEU A 191 1.63 -18.75 -23.43
CA LEU A 191 2.87 -18.44 -22.68
C LEU A 191 3.98 -19.43 -23.00
N GLN A 192 3.67 -20.74 -23.01
CA GLN A 192 4.64 -21.78 -23.37
C GLN A 192 5.16 -21.62 -24.80
N GLN A 193 4.31 -21.20 -25.72
CA GLN A 193 4.68 -21.00 -27.12
C GLN A 193 5.55 -19.75 -27.32
N LEU A 194 5.18 -18.65 -26.67
CA LEU A 194 5.87 -17.35 -26.82
C LEU A 194 7.16 -17.28 -26.02
N PHE A 195 7.22 -17.92 -24.85
CA PHE A 195 8.35 -17.89 -23.94
C PHE A 195 8.82 -19.30 -23.57
N PRO A 196 9.28 -20.11 -24.55
CA PRO A 196 9.53 -21.54 -24.35
C PRO A 196 10.75 -21.88 -23.48
N ALA A 197 11.66 -20.93 -23.24
CA ALA A 197 12.84 -21.17 -22.40
C ALA A 197 12.52 -21.10 -20.89
N ILE A 198 11.42 -20.46 -20.52
CA ILE A 198 10.97 -20.40 -19.13
C ILE A 198 10.36 -21.75 -18.76
N PRO A 199 10.82 -22.40 -17.67
CA PRO A 199 10.36 -23.74 -17.27
C PRO A 199 9.00 -23.71 -16.57
N TRP A 200 7.97 -23.22 -17.27
CA TRP A 200 6.62 -22.96 -16.75
C TRP A 200 6.03 -24.11 -15.97
N THR A 201 6.14 -25.33 -16.51
CA THR A 201 5.53 -26.50 -15.88
C THR A 201 6.07 -26.73 -14.46
N THR A 202 7.38 -26.69 -14.29
CA THR A 202 7.98 -26.88 -12.98
C THR A 202 7.77 -25.68 -12.05
N ILE A 203 7.76 -24.45 -12.58
CA ILE A 203 7.41 -23.28 -11.79
C ILE A 203 6.01 -23.42 -11.22
N PHE A 204 5.00 -23.63 -12.06
CA PHE A 204 3.60 -23.72 -11.60
C PHE A 204 3.33 -24.93 -10.70
N GLN A 205 3.93 -26.09 -11.02
CA GLN A 205 3.74 -27.28 -10.19
C GLN A 205 4.29 -27.10 -8.76
N ASN A 206 5.40 -26.40 -8.59
CA ASN A 206 5.97 -26.16 -7.28
C ASN A 206 5.32 -24.95 -6.58
N ALA A 207 4.98 -23.89 -7.32
CA ALA A 207 4.30 -22.74 -6.74
C ALA A 207 2.93 -23.11 -6.19
N ILE A 208 2.13 -23.85 -6.95
CA ILE A 208 0.75 -24.18 -6.59
C ILE A 208 0.66 -25.44 -5.72
N GLY A 209 1.72 -26.26 -5.72
CA GLY A 209 1.78 -27.49 -4.93
C GLY A 209 0.82 -28.60 -5.41
N SER A 210 0.17 -28.43 -6.56
CA SER A 210 -0.78 -29.38 -7.15
C SER A 210 -0.37 -29.78 -8.56
N LYS A 211 -0.25 -31.11 -8.78
CA LYS A 211 -0.05 -31.68 -10.12
C LYS A 211 -1.31 -31.61 -10.99
N GLU A 212 -2.45 -31.37 -10.37
CA GLU A 212 -3.77 -31.31 -11.03
C GLU A 212 -4.05 -29.93 -11.63
N PHE A 213 -3.30 -28.89 -11.26
CA PHE A 213 -3.49 -27.56 -11.79
C PHE A 213 -3.14 -27.51 -13.27
N GLN A 214 -4.18 -27.31 -14.09
CA GLN A 214 -4.08 -27.30 -15.55
C GLN A 214 -3.65 -25.92 -16.07
N TRP A 215 -2.48 -25.44 -15.67
CA TRP A 215 -1.99 -24.09 -15.97
C TRP A 215 -2.02 -23.74 -17.46
N LYS A 216 -1.89 -24.72 -18.37
CA LYS A 216 -1.92 -24.47 -19.82
C LYS A 216 -3.29 -24.02 -20.34
N SER A 217 -4.36 -24.44 -19.70
CA SER A 217 -5.73 -24.01 -20.03
C SER A 217 -6.17 -22.77 -19.26
N GLN A 218 -5.42 -22.38 -18.20
CA GLN A 218 -5.70 -21.22 -17.38
C GLN A 218 -5.53 -19.92 -18.17
N GLU A 219 -6.45 -18.98 -17.99
CA GLU A 219 -6.28 -17.59 -18.41
C GLU A 219 -5.39 -16.88 -17.39
N ILE A 220 -4.29 -16.33 -17.86
CA ILE A 220 -3.26 -15.70 -17.05
C ILE A 220 -3.08 -14.26 -17.51
N LEU A 221 -3.13 -13.33 -16.58
CA LEU A 221 -2.90 -11.92 -16.83
C LEU A 221 -1.40 -11.63 -16.85
N VAL A 222 -0.88 -11.21 -17.98
CA VAL A 222 0.54 -10.83 -18.14
C VAL A 222 0.65 -9.32 -17.98
N LEU A 223 1.27 -8.87 -16.89
CA LEU A 223 1.43 -7.44 -16.58
C LEU A 223 2.53 -6.78 -17.42
N SER A 224 3.50 -7.57 -17.90
CA SER A 224 4.54 -7.06 -18.80
C SER A 224 5.05 -8.13 -19.76
N LYS A 225 4.73 -7.95 -21.03
CA LYS A 225 5.29 -8.77 -22.10
C LYS A 225 6.79 -8.51 -22.29
N THR A 226 7.22 -7.27 -22.17
CA THR A 226 8.63 -6.85 -22.24
C THR A 226 9.48 -7.58 -21.21
N TRP A 227 8.98 -7.71 -19.98
CA TRP A 227 9.67 -8.46 -18.94
C TRP A 227 9.79 -9.94 -19.25
N LEU A 228 8.70 -10.58 -19.68
CA LEU A 228 8.71 -12.01 -20.02
C LEU A 228 9.64 -12.31 -21.21
N GLN A 229 9.75 -11.39 -22.19
CA GLN A 229 10.72 -11.50 -23.27
C GLN A 229 12.17 -11.47 -22.76
N ALA A 230 12.47 -10.54 -21.83
CA ALA A 230 13.78 -10.46 -21.20
C ALA A 230 14.08 -11.73 -20.37
N LEU A 231 13.14 -12.17 -19.55
CA LEU A 231 13.27 -13.38 -18.74
C LEU A 231 13.49 -14.63 -19.59
N ASN A 232 12.74 -14.79 -20.68
CA ASN A 232 12.91 -15.90 -21.65
C ASN A 232 14.29 -15.87 -22.33
N LYS A 233 14.86 -14.68 -22.59
CA LYS A 233 16.23 -14.53 -23.07
C LYS A 233 17.24 -14.95 -22.01
N TRP A 234 17.06 -14.51 -20.74
CA TRP A 234 17.99 -14.82 -19.66
C TRP A 234 18.04 -16.31 -19.34
N PHE A 235 16.92 -17.03 -19.39
CA PHE A 235 16.92 -18.50 -19.25
C PHE A 235 17.76 -19.22 -20.31
N ARG A 236 18.00 -18.61 -21.49
CA ARG A 236 18.87 -19.16 -22.55
C ARG A 236 20.32 -18.75 -22.42
N THR A 237 20.60 -17.58 -21.87
CA THR A 237 21.91 -16.93 -21.98
C THR A 237 22.67 -16.81 -20.67
N VAL A 238 21.98 -16.83 -19.55
CA VAL A 238 22.59 -16.70 -18.22
C VAL A 238 23.02 -18.09 -17.71
N PRO A 239 24.29 -18.25 -17.28
CA PRO A 239 24.76 -19.50 -16.70
C PRO A 239 23.96 -19.89 -15.47
N ILE A 240 23.69 -21.20 -15.31
CA ILE A 240 22.93 -21.73 -14.18
C ILE A 240 23.56 -21.38 -12.82
N GLY A 241 24.89 -21.32 -12.74
CA GLY A 241 25.61 -20.90 -11.53
C GLY A 241 25.19 -19.50 -11.07
N LEU A 242 25.02 -18.55 -11.99
CA LEU A 242 24.60 -17.19 -11.66
C LEU A 242 23.11 -17.12 -11.24
N TRP A 243 22.25 -17.95 -11.84
CA TRP A 243 20.88 -18.13 -11.37
C TRP A 243 20.80 -18.63 -9.93
N LYS A 244 21.63 -19.61 -9.58
CA LYS A 244 21.69 -20.14 -8.20
C LYS A 244 22.15 -19.08 -7.21
N GLN A 245 23.16 -18.28 -7.58
CA GLN A 245 23.61 -17.14 -6.79
C GLN A 245 22.48 -16.13 -6.61
N TRP A 246 21.75 -15.79 -7.68
CA TRP A 246 20.66 -14.83 -7.66
C TRP A 246 19.50 -15.31 -6.76
N LEU A 247 19.07 -16.55 -6.85
CA LEU A 247 18.05 -17.11 -5.96
C LEU A 247 18.52 -17.14 -4.51
N SER A 248 19.75 -17.59 -4.24
CA SER A 248 20.29 -17.57 -2.88
C SER A 248 20.38 -16.15 -2.31
N HIS A 249 20.77 -15.20 -3.12
CA HIS A 249 20.77 -13.78 -2.78
C HIS A 249 19.36 -13.28 -2.40
N ASN A 250 18.34 -13.53 -3.24
CA ASN A 250 16.98 -13.10 -2.97
C ASN A 250 16.46 -13.69 -1.65
N PHE A 251 16.71 -14.98 -1.42
CA PHE A 251 16.35 -15.63 -0.17
C PHE A 251 17.06 -14.99 1.04
N LEU A 252 18.37 -14.82 0.96
CA LEU A 252 19.14 -14.23 2.06
C LEU A 252 18.66 -12.81 2.39
N LEU A 253 18.46 -11.95 1.41
CA LEU A 253 17.95 -10.59 1.64
C LEU A 253 16.55 -10.60 2.27
N TYR A 254 15.68 -11.50 1.82
CA TYR A 254 14.31 -11.62 2.34
C TYR A 254 14.29 -11.99 3.83
N ILE A 255 15.17 -12.93 4.24
CA ILE A 255 15.17 -13.43 5.62
C ILE A 255 16.17 -12.70 6.54
N LEU A 256 17.05 -11.86 6.01
CA LEU A 256 18.13 -11.20 6.75
C LEU A 256 17.63 -10.43 8.00
N PRO A 257 16.49 -9.72 7.96
CA PRO A 257 15.92 -9.07 9.14
C PRO A 257 15.47 -10.03 10.26
N LEU A 258 15.28 -11.32 9.93
CA LEU A 258 14.81 -12.36 10.85
C LEU A 258 15.96 -13.08 11.55
N LEU A 259 17.20 -12.87 11.08
CA LEU A 259 18.38 -13.54 11.61
C LEU A 259 18.98 -12.76 12.78
N PRO A 260 19.73 -13.46 13.67
CA PRO A 260 20.41 -12.82 14.80
C PRO A 260 21.59 -11.94 14.33
N PRO A 261 22.16 -11.13 15.23
CA PRO A 261 23.45 -10.53 14.98
C PRO A 261 24.51 -11.59 14.60
N PRO A 262 25.38 -11.31 13.59
CA PRO A 262 25.59 -9.99 12.97
C PRO A 262 24.64 -9.67 11.80
N TYR A 263 23.82 -10.62 11.33
CA TYR A 263 23.09 -10.52 10.06
C TYR A 263 22.05 -9.39 10.02
N ASP A 264 21.23 -9.27 11.05
CA ASP A 264 20.23 -8.19 11.16
C ASP A 264 20.88 -6.80 11.34
N ASN A 265 22.13 -6.75 11.85
CA ASN A 265 22.91 -5.52 11.88
C ASN A 265 23.42 -5.14 10.49
N LEU A 266 23.80 -6.11 9.65
CA LEU A 266 24.21 -5.86 8.27
C LEU A 266 23.05 -5.30 7.45
N GLU A 267 21.84 -5.85 7.63
CA GLU A 267 20.62 -5.32 7.02
C GLU A 267 20.37 -3.88 7.45
N PHE A 268 20.39 -3.62 8.76
CA PHE A 268 20.17 -2.28 9.31
C PHE A 268 21.20 -1.27 8.81
N GLU A 269 22.48 -1.62 8.75
CA GLU A 269 23.53 -0.69 8.31
C GLU A 269 23.32 -0.23 6.86
N LEU A 270 22.92 -1.12 5.96
CA LEU A 270 22.64 -0.75 4.58
C LEU A 270 21.24 -0.11 4.44
N TYR A 271 20.18 -0.87 4.71
CA TYR A 271 18.82 -0.46 4.38
C TYR A 271 18.23 0.52 5.39
N GLY A 272 18.57 0.39 6.66
CA GLY A 272 18.12 1.29 7.72
C GLY A 272 18.93 2.57 7.82
N HIS A 273 20.23 2.43 8.06
CA HIS A 273 21.09 3.56 8.36
C HIS A 273 21.49 4.35 7.10
N LYS A 274 22.14 3.69 6.12
CA LYS A 274 22.70 4.39 4.94
C LYS A 274 21.62 4.85 3.95
N LEU A 275 20.68 3.99 3.62
CA LEU A 275 19.65 4.32 2.63
C LEU A 275 18.48 5.14 3.20
N LYS A 276 18.05 4.87 4.44
CA LYS A 276 16.89 5.56 5.06
C LYS A 276 17.28 6.58 6.14
N GLY A 277 18.56 6.70 6.49
CA GLY A 277 19.05 7.66 7.49
C GLY A 277 18.55 7.37 8.92
N GLN A 278 18.16 6.14 9.22
CA GLN A 278 17.77 5.72 10.56
C GLN A 278 18.99 5.73 11.48
N ARG A 279 18.83 6.23 12.71
CA ARG A 279 19.93 6.32 13.68
C ARG A 279 19.96 5.16 14.66
N GLN A 280 18.89 4.39 14.72
CA GLN A 280 18.75 3.27 15.66
C GLN A 280 18.00 2.14 14.97
N LYS A 281 18.41 0.90 15.27
CA LYS A 281 17.77 -0.31 14.82
C LYS A 281 16.38 -0.47 15.43
N THR A 282 15.48 -1.07 14.69
CA THR A 282 14.14 -1.42 15.16
C THR A 282 14.23 -2.44 16.31
N PRO A 283 13.64 -2.15 17.49
CA PRO A 283 13.64 -3.12 18.60
C PRO A 283 12.86 -4.40 18.25
N GLN A 284 13.27 -5.54 18.80
CA GLN A 284 12.65 -6.86 18.55
C GLN A 284 11.12 -6.91 18.75
N PRO A 285 10.52 -6.26 19.77
CA PRO A 285 9.05 -6.21 19.87
C PRO A 285 8.35 -5.54 18.69
N ARG A 286 9.02 -4.61 18.01
CA ARG A 286 8.50 -4.00 16.78
C ARG A 286 8.65 -4.92 15.58
N LEU A 287 9.66 -5.77 15.55
CA LEU A 287 9.76 -6.82 14.53
C LEU A 287 8.60 -7.82 14.67
N ALA A 288 8.29 -8.27 15.89
CA ALA A 288 7.13 -9.11 16.14
C ALA A 288 5.81 -8.45 15.67
N LEU A 289 5.64 -7.17 15.98
CA LEU A 289 4.49 -6.41 15.52
C LEU A 289 4.43 -6.33 13.99
N LYS A 290 5.54 -6.00 13.32
CA LYS A 290 5.62 -5.95 11.86
C LYS A 290 5.23 -7.28 11.22
N LEU A 291 5.78 -8.38 11.70
CA LEU A 291 5.48 -9.72 11.17
C LEU A 291 4.01 -10.12 11.42
N ALA A 292 3.45 -9.77 12.58
CA ALA A 292 2.04 -10.03 12.87
C ALA A 292 1.11 -9.17 11.99
N GLN A 293 1.50 -7.92 11.71
CA GLN A 293 0.76 -7.04 10.79
C GLN A 293 0.85 -7.50 9.33
N GLU A 294 1.92 -8.16 8.93
CA GLU A 294 2.16 -8.66 7.58
C GLU A 294 1.48 -10.02 7.34
N TRP A 295 1.66 -10.97 8.28
CA TRP A 295 1.28 -12.37 8.07
C TRP A 295 0.06 -12.85 8.88
N LEU A 296 -0.36 -12.11 9.88
CA LEU A 296 -1.48 -12.43 10.76
C LEU A 296 -2.43 -11.24 10.88
N THR A 297 -2.60 -10.51 9.77
CA THR A 297 -3.41 -9.28 9.68
C THR A 297 -4.83 -9.51 10.19
N GLN A 298 -5.46 -10.62 9.80
CA GLN A 298 -6.84 -10.92 10.17
C GLN A 298 -6.93 -11.33 11.65
N SER A 299 -6.06 -12.23 12.11
CA SER A 299 -6.01 -12.64 13.52
C SER A 299 -5.74 -11.46 14.46
N LEU A 300 -4.82 -10.57 14.10
CA LEU A 300 -4.54 -9.35 14.85
C LEU A 300 -5.72 -8.38 14.79
N GLY A 301 -6.32 -8.22 13.62
CA GLY A 301 -7.47 -7.36 13.37
C GLY A 301 -8.71 -7.78 14.17
N ASP A 302 -9.03 -9.06 14.21
CA ASP A 302 -10.17 -9.59 14.99
C ASP A 302 -10.03 -9.25 16.48
N VAL A 303 -8.84 -9.47 17.04
CA VAL A 303 -8.57 -9.16 18.46
C VAL A 303 -8.58 -7.65 18.69
N TYR A 304 -8.02 -6.85 17.75
CA TYR A 304 -8.01 -5.41 17.82
C TYR A 304 -9.45 -4.84 17.82
N VAL A 305 -10.28 -5.26 16.88
CA VAL A 305 -11.69 -4.85 16.79
C VAL A 305 -12.43 -5.21 18.06
N GLY A 306 -12.29 -6.45 18.53
CA GLY A 306 -12.97 -6.90 19.75
C GLY A 306 -12.58 -6.12 21.03
N ARG A 307 -11.36 -5.55 21.08
CA ARG A 307 -10.87 -4.80 22.25
C ARG A 307 -11.09 -3.30 22.16
N TYR A 308 -10.94 -2.71 20.97
CA TYR A 308 -10.77 -1.26 20.83
C TYR A 308 -11.81 -0.57 19.95
N VAL A 309 -12.66 -1.32 19.23
CA VAL A 309 -13.62 -0.73 18.29
C VAL A 309 -15.05 -1.04 18.72
N SER A 310 -15.78 -0.02 19.19
CA SER A 310 -17.18 -0.20 19.55
C SER A 310 -18.10 -0.20 18.34
N SER A 311 -19.25 -0.89 18.47
CA SER A 311 -20.32 -0.87 17.45
C SER A 311 -20.83 0.55 17.17
N ASP A 312 -20.91 1.39 18.21
CA ASP A 312 -21.35 2.78 18.09
C ASP A 312 -20.38 3.61 17.26
N LEU A 313 -19.07 3.40 17.43
CA LEU A 313 -18.05 4.07 16.63
C LEU A 313 -18.24 3.74 15.13
N LYS A 314 -18.38 2.46 14.79
CA LYS A 314 -18.65 2.01 13.41
C LYS A 314 -19.95 2.60 12.87
N MET A 315 -21.01 2.61 13.67
CA MET A 315 -22.32 3.14 13.28
C MET A 315 -22.23 4.64 12.95
N LEU A 316 -21.58 5.44 13.80
CA LEU A 316 -21.44 6.89 13.62
C LEU A 316 -20.56 7.23 12.41
N ALA A 317 -19.41 6.55 12.25
CA ALA A 317 -18.53 6.71 11.08
C ALA A 317 -19.27 6.32 9.79
N THR A 318 -20.04 5.22 9.81
CA THR A 318 -20.85 4.78 8.66
C THR A 318 -21.93 5.82 8.30
N LYS A 319 -22.57 6.43 9.30
CA LYS A 319 -23.55 7.49 9.06
C LYS A 319 -22.89 8.69 8.37
N LEU A 320 -21.75 9.15 8.86
CA LEU A 320 -21.00 10.25 8.28
C LEU A 320 -20.57 9.91 6.84
N ALA A 321 -20.01 8.73 6.59
CA ALA A 321 -19.61 8.30 5.26
C ALA A 321 -20.79 8.26 4.26
N LYS A 322 -21.96 7.79 4.67
CA LYS A 322 -23.17 7.83 3.84
C LYS A 322 -23.62 9.25 3.52
N GLN A 323 -23.50 10.19 4.46
CA GLN A 323 -23.88 11.60 4.24
C GLN A 323 -22.89 12.27 3.28
N VAL A 324 -21.59 12.04 3.43
CA VAL A 324 -20.55 12.54 2.52
C VAL A 324 -20.73 11.96 1.11
N ARG A 325 -20.96 10.64 0.96
CA ARG A 325 -21.25 10.03 -0.35
C ARG A 325 -22.53 10.57 -0.99
N ALA A 326 -23.56 10.87 -0.21
CA ALA A 326 -24.79 11.47 -0.75
C ALA A 326 -24.52 12.88 -1.29
N ALA A 327 -23.76 13.71 -0.56
CA ALA A 327 -23.36 15.04 -1.01
C ALA A 327 -22.48 14.96 -2.27
N ALA A 328 -21.55 14.02 -2.32
CA ALA A 328 -20.72 13.76 -3.49
C ALA A 328 -21.57 13.39 -4.73
N ALA A 329 -22.57 12.53 -4.57
CA ALA A 329 -23.45 12.12 -5.65
C ALA A 329 -24.30 13.30 -6.20
N GLU A 330 -24.77 14.19 -5.33
CA GLU A 330 -25.48 15.40 -5.78
C GLU A 330 -24.51 16.36 -6.50
N ARG A 331 -23.29 16.52 -5.98
CA ARG A 331 -22.27 17.37 -6.59
C ARG A 331 -21.86 16.87 -7.98
N ALA A 332 -21.55 15.58 -8.11
CA ALA A 332 -21.20 14.95 -9.38
C ALA A 332 -22.34 15.06 -10.41
N GLY A 333 -23.60 14.88 -9.96
CA GLY A 333 -24.79 15.00 -10.80
C GLY A 333 -25.20 16.42 -11.17
N SER A 334 -24.52 17.45 -10.65
CA SER A 334 -24.82 18.87 -10.92
C SER A 334 -23.62 19.66 -11.44
N THR A 335 -22.55 18.99 -11.83
CA THR A 335 -21.32 19.60 -12.38
C THR A 335 -21.62 20.31 -13.70
N PRO A 336 -21.54 21.68 -13.78
CA PRO A 336 -22.16 22.45 -14.87
C PRO A 336 -21.57 22.22 -16.26
N TRP A 337 -20.32 21.77 -16.35
CA TRP A 337 -19.62 21.57 -17.62
C TRP A 337 -19.71 20.15 -18.16
N LEU A 338 -20.31 19.21 -17.40
CA LEU A 338 -20.64 17.88 -17.87
C LEU A 338 -21.99 17.87 -18.58
N ALA A 339 -22.11 17.08 -19.63
CA ALA A 339 -23.38 16.84 -20.30
C ALA A 339 -24.38 16.13 -19.34
N PRO A 340 -25.69 16.30 -19.51
CA PRO A 340 -26.70 15.71 -18.63
C PRO A 340 -26.55 14.18 -18.48
N GLU A 341 -26.19 13.47 -19.55
CA GLU A 341 -25.95 12.03 -19.57
C GLU A 341 -24.74 11.67 -18.70
N THR A 342 -23.64 12.41 -18.84
CA THR A 342 -22.41 12.24 -18.07
C THR A 342 -22.63 12.58 -16.59
N GLN A 343 -23.43 13.62 -16.28
CA GLN A 343 -23.84 13.94 -14.90
C GLN A 343 -24.58 12.75 -14.26
N GLN A 344 -25.49 12.10 -14.99
CA GLN A 344 -26.21 10.93 -14.48
C GLN A 344 -25.28 9.72 -14.27
N LEU A 345 -24.32 9.50 -15.17
CA LEU A 345 -23.29 8.48 -15.00
C LEU A 345 -22.43 8.75 -13.77
N ALA A 346 -21.94 9.99 -13.61
CA ALA A 346 -21.15 10.40 -12.44
C ALA A 346 -21.91 10.20 -11.12
N LYS A 347 -23.19 10.59 -11.10
CA LYS A 347 -24.08 10.38 -9.95
C LYS A 347 -24.28 8.90 -9.63
N ARG A 348 -24.46 8.05 -10.66
CA ARG A 348 -24.58 6.59 -10.48
C ARG A 348 -23.30 5.99 -9.95
N LYS A 349 -22.13 6.32 -10.55
CA LYS A 349 -20.82 5.86 -10.09
C LYS A 349 -20.60 6.19 -8.62
N THR A 350 -20.84 7.44 -8.21
CA THR A 350 -20.71 7.86 -6.81
C THR A 350 -21.64 7.09 -5.87
N LYS A 351 -22.91 6.90 -6.25
CA LYS A 351 -23.87 6.12 -5.44
C LYS A 351 -23.49 4.65 -5.32
N ALA A 352 -22.85 4.10 -6.36
CA ALA A 352 -22.42 2.72 -6.41
C ALA A 352 -21.15 2.45 -5.57
N ILE A 353 -20.39 3.48 -5.14
CA ILE A 353 -19.21 3.29 -4.30
C ILE A 353 -19.55 2.42 -3.09
N HIS A 354 -18.90 1.26 -2.99
CA HIS A 354 -19.01 0.43 -1.80
C HIS A 354 -18.27 1.10 -0.63
N LEU A 355 -18.91 1.16 0.54
CA LEU A 355 -18.34 1.75 1.76
C LEU A 355 -17.93 0.64 2.73
N GLY A 356 -16.65 0.32 2.79
CA GLY A 356 -16.02 -0.53 3.80
C GLY A 356 -15.59 0.31 5.00
N ILE A 357 -16.37 0.29 6.10
CA ILE A 357 -16.15 1.19 7.24
C ILE A 357 -15.78 0.41 8.49
N ALA A 358 -14.69 0.82 9.13
CA ALA A 358 -14.09 0.32 10.35
C ALA A 358 -13.52 -1.10 10.23
N TYR A 359 -14.34 -2.07 9.91
CA TYR A 359 -13.98 -3.47 9.72
C TYR A 359 -15.01 -4.17 8.82
N PRO A 360 -14.61 -5.18 8.02
CA PRO A 360 -15.51 -5.90 7.13
C PRO A 360 -16.56 -6.68 7.91
N SER A 361 -17.71 -6.96 7.28
CA SER A 361 -18.80 -7.73 7.90
C SER A 361 -18.50 -9.25 7.93
N SER A 362 -17.64 -9.71 7.06
CA SER A 362 -17.09 -11.07 7.04
C SER A 362 -15.60 -10.97 6.76
N VAL A 363 -14.79 -11.63 7.55
CA VAL A 363 -13.33 -11.69 7.39
C VAL A 363 -13.00 -13.06 6.83
N PRO A 364 -12.22 -13.17 5.74
CA PRO A 364 -11.60 -14.44 5.40
C PRO A 364 -10.78 -14.88 6.62
N GLN A 365 -10.99 -16.09 7.09
CA GLN A 365 -10.20 -16.57 8.21
C GLN A 365 -8.89 -17.14 7.66
N GLU A 366 -7.76 -16.62 8.13
CA GLU A 366 -6.46 -17.26 7.92
C GLU A 366 -6.57 -18.77 8.18
N GLY A 367 -5.96 -19.60 7.35
CA GLY A 367 -5.91 -21.05 7.57
C GLY A 367 -5.32 -21.39 8.94
N MET A 368 -5.71 -22.52 9.54
CA MET A 368 -5.03 -22.99 10.73
C MET A 368 -3.68 -23.59 10.33
N VAL A 369 -2.58 -22.90 10.65
CA VAL A 369 -1.23 -23.37 10.43
C VAL A 369 -0.58 -23.73 11.76
N LYS A 370 0.31 -24.74 11.73
CA LYS A 370 1.07 -25.11 12.91
C LYS A 370 2.39 -24.34 12.93
N LEU A 371 2.53 -23.47 13.93
CA LEU A 371 3.75 -22.71 14.18
C LEU A 371 4.58 -23.36 15.28
N ASN A 372 5.89 -23.03 15.30
CA ASN A 372 6.82 -23.50 16.30
C ASN A 372 7.52 -22.31 16.97
N PRO A 373 7.43 -22.17 18.32
CA PRO A 373 8.03 -21.04 19.03
C PRO A 373 9.57 -20.99 18.94
N GLU A 374 10.20 -22.04 18.42
CA GLU A 374 11.67 -22.14 18.25
C GLU A 374 12.13 -21.98 16.78
N ARG A 375 11.24 -21.65 15.84
CA ARG A 375 11.50 -21.71 14.38
C ARG A 375 10.98 -20.46 13.63
N LEU A 376 11.57 -19.29 13.90
CA LEU A 376 11.07 -18.04 13.33
C LEU A 376 11.03 -18.04 11.79
N VAL A 377 12.14 -18.38 11.12
CA VAL A 377 12.20 -18.37 9.64
C VAL A 377 11.21 -19.37 9.05
N GLU A 378 11.14 -20.59 9.63
CA GLU A 378 10.18 -21.60 9.18
C GLU A 378 8.72 -21.12 9.38
N ASN A 379 8.42 -20.44 10.50
CA ASN A 379 7.09 -19.87 10.76
C ASN A 379 6.70 -18.85 9.71
N VAL A 380 7.60 -17.93 9.37
CA VAL A 380 7.34 -16.90 8.34
C VAL A 380 7.08 -17.57 6.99
N LEU A 381 7.89 -18.53 6.58
CA LEU A 381 7.66 -19.26 5.32
C LEU A 381 6.34 -20.06 5.33
N THR A 382 5.97 -20.65 6.48
CA THR A 382 4.70 -21.39 6.63
C THR A 382 3.49 -20.45 6.50
N LEU A 383 3.58 -19.25 7.09
CA LEU A 383 2.53 -18.23 6.99
C LEU A 383 2.42 -17.71 5.57
N ALA A 384 3.55 -17.41 4.92
CA ALA A 384 3.59 -16.97 3.53
C ALA A 384 2.99 -18.01 2.55
N GLU A 385 3.29 -19.30 2.76
CA GLU A 385 2.70 -20.39 1.98
C GLU A 385 1.19 -20.49 2.18
N ALA A 386 0.71 -20.32 3.41
CA ALA A 386 -0.72 -20.37 3.71
C ALA A 386 -1.45 -19.19 3.07
N ASP A 387 -0.91 -17.99 3.17
CA ASP A 387 -1.47 -16.78 2.57
C ASP A 387 -1.52 -16.89 1.03
N PHE A 388 -0.43 -17.34 0.40
CA PHE A 388 -0.41 -17.57 -1.05
C PHE A 388 -1.43 -18.63 -1.50
N LYS A 389 -1.65 -19.67 -0.70
CA LYS A 389 -2.68 -20.68 -0.99
C LYS A 389 -4.08 -20.08 -0.89
N ASP A 390 -4.36 -19.28 0.13
CA ASP A 390 -5.64 -18.60 0.30
C ASP A 390 -5.90 -17.63 -0.86
N GLU A 391 -4.86 -16.94 -1.37
CA GLU A 391 -4.95 -16.12 -2.59
C GLU A 391 -5.26 -16.97 -3.84
N LEU A 392 -4.60 -18.10 -4.03
CA LEU A 392 -4.85 -18.98 -5.17
C LEU A 392 -6.28 -19.53 -5.22
N GLU A 393 -6.92 -19.76 -4.07
CA GLU A 393 -8.32 -20.18 -3.99
C GLU A 393 -9.28 -19.10 -4.51
N ARG A 394 -8.84 -17.86 -4.60
CA ARG A 394 -9.61 -16.73 -5.15
C ARG A 394 -9.50 -16.60 -6.67
N VAL A 395 -8.60 -17.34 -7.34
CA VAL A 395 -8.43 -17.27 -8.79
C VAL A 395 -9.75 -17.61 -9.49
N ASP A 396 -10.10 -16.82 -10.50
CA ASP A 396 -11.33 -16.92 -11.28
C ASP A 396 -12.64 -16.72 -10.49
N THR A 397 -12.56 -16.30 -9.23
CA THR A 397 -13.74 -15.91 -8.46
C THR A 397 -14.14 -14.45 -8.73
N VAL A 398 -15.37 -14.11 -8.35
CA VAL A 398 -15.87 -12.74 -8.40
C VAL A 398 -15.29 -11.96 -7.23
N LEU A 399 -14.77 -10.76 -7.51
CA LEU A 399 -14.27 -9.84 -6.48
C LEU A 399 -15.39 -9.52 -5.47
N ASN A 400 -15.21 -9.96 -4.24
CA ASN A 400 -16.13 -9.65 -3.16
C ASN A 400 -15.77 -8.30 -2.53
N VAL A 401 -16.43 -7.23 -2.97
CA VAL A 401 -16.19 -5.87 -2.48
C VAL A 401 -16.43 -5.67 -0.97
N LYS A 402 -17.08 -6.63 -0.30
CA LYS A 402 -17.33 -6.59 1.16
C LYS A 402 -16.18 -7.15 1.99
N VAL A 403 -15.26 -7.83 1.33
CA VAL A 403 -14.03 -8.36 1.90
C VAL A 403 -12.90 -7.44 1.47
N TRP A 404 -12.02 -7.08 2.39
CA TRP A 404 -10.86 -6.25 2.16
C TRP A 404 -9.70 -6.74 3.01
N ASP A 405 -8.54 -6.69 2.41
CA ASP A 405 -7.30 -7.24 2.97
C ASP A 405 -6.50 -6.16 3.74
N ASP A 406 -6.96 -4.89 3.65
CA ASP A 406 -6.34 -3.79 4.38
C ASP A 406 -6.43 -4.01 5.89
N PRO A 407 -5.36 -3.75 6.66
CA PRO A 407 -5.39 -3.92 8.10
C PRO A 407 -6.44 -3.03 8.75
N VAL A 408 -7.38 -3.59 9.51
CA VAL A 408 -8.43 -2.82 10.20
C VAL A 408 -7.86 -1.81 11.20
N PHE A 409 -6.62 -1.98 11.61
CA PHE A 409 -5.87 -1.07 12.46
C PHE A 409 -5.03 -0.06 11.68
N ALA A 410 -5.08 -0.02 10.34
CA ALA A 410 -4.38 0.99 9.54
C ALA A 410 -4.89 2.40 9.85
N VAL A 411 -3.97 3.35 9.95
CA VAL A 411 -4.27 4.78 10.11
C VAL A 411 -4.23 5.43 8.72
N ASN A 412 -5.17 5.02 7.88
CA ASN A 412 -5.30 5.47 6.50
C ASN A 412 -6.73 5.32 6.01
N ALA A 413 -7.00 5.80 4.80
CA ALA A 413 -8.20 5.56 4.02
C ALA A 413 -7.78 5.22 2.58
N TYR A 414 -8.62 4.53 1.83
CA TYR A 414 -8.30 4.08 0.49
C TYR A 414 -9.51 4.13 -0.43
N TYR A 415 -9.28 4.53 -1.68
CA TYR A 415 -10.20 4.30 -2.77
C TYR A 415 -9.57 3.35 -3.79
N TYR A 416 -10.31 2.32 -4.14
CA TYR A 416 -9.93 1.35 -5.17
C TYR A 416 -10.85 1.50 -6.36
N ASN A 417 -10.28 1.77 -7.53
CA ASN A 417 -11.03 1.79 -8.78
C ASN A 417 -11.71 0.44 -9.01
N GLU A 418 -10.98 -0.65 -8.77
CA GLU A 418 -11.48 -2.01 -8.89
C GLU A 418 -12.60 -2.28 -7.87
N GLY A 419 -13.76 -2.62 -8.40
CA GLY A 419 -14.96 -2.78 -7.60
C GLY A 419 -15.56 -1.49 -7.06
N ASN A 420 -15.04 -0.31 -7.44
CA ASN A 420 -15.55 1.01 -7.04
C ASN A 420 -15.80 1.09 -5.53
N ARG A 421 -14.75 0.96 -4.73
CA ARG A 421 -14.85 0.80 -3.27
C ARG A 421 -13.98 1.78 -2.50
N LEU A 422 -14.54 2.30 -1.41
CA LEU A 422 -13.85 3.09 -0.41
C LEU A 422 -13.68 2.26 0.85
N ILE A 423 -12.46 2.15 1.35
CA ILE A 423 -12.13 1.44 2.59
C ILE A 423 -11.62 2.43 3.61
N LEU A 424 -12.25 2.43 4.79
CA LEU A 424 -11.91 3.28 5.92
C LEU A 424 -11.67 2.40 7.16
N PRO A 425 -10.44 1.97 7.42
CA PRO A 425 -10.08 1.13 8.56
C PRO A 425 -10.41 1.79 9.92
N ALA A 426 -10.59 0.97 10.95
CA ALA A 426 -10.88 1.48 12.30
C ALA A 426 -9.73 2.28 12.92
N GLY A 427 -8.49 2.03 12.49
CA GLY A 427 -7.31 2.72 13.01
C GLY A 427 -7.36 4.24 12.87
N ILE A 428 -7.96 4.77 11.80
CA ILE A 428 -8.09 6.21 11.58
C ILE A 428 -9.25 6.84 12.37
N LEU A 429 -10.19 6.03 12.89
CA LEU A 429 -11.38 6.51 13.59
C LEU A 429 -11.05 7.01 15.01
N GLN A 430 -10.05 7.85 15.14
CA GLN A 430 -9.56 8.44 16.39
C GLN A 430 -9.36 9.94 16.25
N TRP A 431 -9.30 10.61 17.41
CA TRP A 431 -8.94 12.02 17.47
C TRP A 431 -7.53 12.25 16.85
N PRO A 432 -7.34 13.29 16.02
CA PRO A 432 -8.28 14.39 15.71
C PRO A 432 -9.17 14.15 14.48
N PHE A 433 -9.05 13.04 13.75
CA PHE A 433 -9.89 12.79 12.56
C PHE A 433 -11.37 12.62 12.91
N PHE A 434 -11.65 11.89 13.98
CA PHE A 434 -13.01 11.57 14.37
C PHE A 434 -13.17 11.39 15.90
N HIS A 435 -14.27 11.91 16.44
CA HIS A 435 -14.66 11.60 17.81
C HIS A 435 -16.19 11.71 17.97
N PRO A 436 -16.86 10.72 18.60
CA PRO A 436 -18.32 10.72 18.76
C PRO A 436 -18.91 11.95 19.46
N LYS A 437 -18.13 12.61 20.31
CA LYS A 437 -18.53 13.81 21.08
C LYS A 437 -18.01 15.13 20.49
N ALA A 438 -17.30 15.11 19.35
CA ALA A 438 -16.87 16.33 18.69
C ALA A 438 -18.06 17.02 17.98
N SER A 439 -17.90 18.30 17.62
CA SER A 439 -18.88 19.01 16.81
C SER A 439 -19.00 18.37 15.41
N ASP A 440 -20.11 18.62 14.74
CA ASP A 440 -20.26 18.18 13.34
C ASP A 440 -19.15 18.81 12.48
N GLY A 441 -18.89 20.12 12.63
CA GLY A 441 -17.81 20.78 11.90
C GLY A 441 -16.47 20.07 12.06
N TRP A 442 -16.11 19.67 13.28
CA TRP A 442 -14.88 18.93 13.52
C TRP A 442 -14.85 17.58 12.79
N ASN A 443 -15.90 16.76 12.95
CA ASN A 443 -15.94 15.44 12.32
C ASN A 443 -16.02 15.49 10.79
N TYR A 444 -16.71 16.49 10.23
CA TYR A 444 -16.74 16.68 8.77
C TYR A 444 -15.44 17.28 8.23
N GLY A 445 -14.74 18.14 8.98
CA GLY A 445 -13.46 18.73 8.60
C GLY A 445 -12.30 17.73 8.65
N GLY A 446 -12.33 16.79 9.60
CA GLY A 446 -11.35 15.71 9.70
C GLY A 446 -11.76 14.51 8.83
N LEU A 447 -12.52 13.59 9.42
CA LEU A 447 -12.92 12.34 8.75
C LEU A 447 -13.78 12.57 7.50
N GLY A 448 -14.68 13.56 7.53
CA GLY A 448 -15.54 13.86 6.38
C GLY A 448 -14.73 14.31 5.17
N ALA A 449 -13.74 15.19 5.35
CA ALA A 449 -12.85 15.62 4.29
C ALA A 449 -11.98 14.46 3.76
N THR A 450 -11.53 13.56 4.64
CA THR A 450 -10.82 12.33 4.25
C THR A 450 -11.71 11.43 3.39
N ILE A 451 -12.94 11.15 3.82
CA ILE A 451 -13.90 10.35 3.03
C ILE A 451 -14.20 11.02 1.68
N GLY A 452 -14.37 12.34 1.68
CA GLY A 452 -14.58 13.12 0.46
C GLY A 452 -13.38 13.05 -0.48
N HIS A 453 -12.16 13.06 0.05
CA HIS A 453 -10.91 12.87 -0.68
C HIS A 453 -10.91 11.50 -1.39
N GLU A 454 -11.18 10.42 -0.66
CA GLU A 454 -11.24 9.09 -1.26
C GLU A 454 -12.34 8.97 -2.33
N ILE A 455 -13.52 9.55 -2.10
CA ILE A 455 -14.58 9.59 -3.13
C ILE A 455 -14.13 10.38 -4.37
N SER A 456 -13.34 11.44 -4.19
CA SER A 456 -12.85 12.27 -5.29
C SER A 456 -11.86 11.54 -6.20
N HIS A 457 -11.14 10.53 -5.69
CA HIS A 457 -10.33 9.65 -6.51
C HIS A 457 -11.13 8.90 -7.59
N ALA A 458 -12.44 8.71 -7.42
CA ALA A 458 -13.29 8.19 -8.49
C ALA A 458 -13.31 9.09 -9.74
N PHE A 459 -12.90 10.35 -9.65
CA PHE A 459 -12.99 11.37 -10.68
C PHE A 459 -11.69 12.14 -10.91
N ASP A 460 -10.59 11.72 -10.30
CA ASP A 460 -9.26 12.28 -10.58
C ASP A 460 -8.79 11.91 -12.00
N ASN A 461 -7.53 12.20 -12.34
CA ASN A 461 -6.99 11.94 -13.68
C ASN A 461 -6.97 10.45 -14.05
N ASP A 462 -6.96 9.55 -13.08
CA ASP A 462 -6.98 8.09 -13.29
C ASP A 462 -8.40 7.53 -13.11
N GLY A 463 -9.04 7.83 -11.99
CA GLY A 463 -10.35 7.27 -11.63
C GLY A 463 -11.47 7.63 -12.61
N LYS A 464 -11.40 8.78 -13.31
CA LYS A 464 -12.36 9.14 -14.35
C LYS A 464 -12.42 8.17 -15.54
N GLU A 465 -11.40 7.35 -15.73
CA GLU A 465 -11.34 6.32 -16.77
C GLU A 465 -12.16 5.05 -16.42
N TYR A 466 -12.61 4.91 -15.16
CA TYR A 466 -13.35 3.74 -14.67
C TYR A 466 -14.83 4.03 -14.51
N ASP A 467 -15.67 3.04 -14.85
CA ASP A 467 -17.12 3.10 -14.74
C ASP A 467 -17.64 2.83 -13.31
N GLU A 468 -18.97 2.77 -13.14
CA GLU A 468 -19.61 2.50 -11.84
C GLU A 468 -19.37 1.09 -11.27
N HIS A 469 -18.86 0.18 -12.08
CA HIS A 469 -18.50 -1.19 -11.69
C HIS A 469 -16.99 -1.34 -11.39
N GLY A 470 -16.23 -0.27 -11.65
CA GLY A 470 -14.78 -0.26 -11.50
C GLY A 470 -14.02 -0.86 -12.69
N ASN A 471 -14.65 -1.02 -13.83
CA ASN A 471 -13.98 -1.41 -15.06
C ASN A 471 -13.40 -0.19 -15.75
N LYS A 472 -12.17 -0.31 -16.25
CA LYS A 472 -11.55 0.71 -17.10
C LYS A 472 -12.32 0.79 -18.43
N ASN A 473 -13.23 1.71 -18.49
CA ASN A 473 -14.16 1.93 -19.59
C ASN A 473 -14.41 3.42 -19.73
N PRO A 474 -13.61 4.15 -20.55
CA PRO A 474 -13.73 5.60 -20.69
C PRO A 474 -15.14 6.01 -21.14
N TRP A 475 -15.80 6.82 -20.34
CA TRP A 475 -17.19 7.23 -20.52
C TRP A 475 -17.38 8.75 -20.71
N TRP A 476 -16.28 9.49 -20.66
CA TRP A 476 -16.26 10.94 -20.90
C TRP A 476 -16.08 11.24 -22.38
N SER A 477 -16.79 12.24 -22.89
CA SER A 477 -16.57 12.74 -24.25
C SER A 477 -15.20 13.43 -24.37
N LYS A 478 -14.71 13.57 -25.60
CA LYS A 478 -13.47 14.32 -25.87
C LYS A 478 -13.55 15.78 -25.43
N GLN A 479 -14.73 16.40 -25.55
CA GLN A 479 -14.95 17.78 -25.13
C GLN A 479 -14.91 17.93 -23.61
N GLU A 480 -15.53 17.02 -22.87
CA GLU A 480 -15.51 16.99 -21.40
C GLU A 480 -14.10 16.72 -20.89
N SER A 481 -13.38 15.78 -21.52
CA SER A 481 -11.98 15.51 -21.20
C SER A 481 -11.08 16.73 -21.40
N ALA A 482 -11.30 17.51 -22.46
CA ALA A 482 -10.56 18.75 -22.72
C ALA A 482 -10.90 19.84 -21.68
N GLU A 483 -12.17 20.01 -21.32
CA GLU A 483 -12.58 20.97 -20.28
C GLU A 483 -12.02 20.57 -18.89
N TYR A 484 -12.01 19.28 -18.56
CA TYR A 484 -11.39 18.76 -17.36
C TYR A 484 -9.89 19.10 -17.31
N GLN A 485 -9.16 18.83 -18.40
CA GLN A 485 -7.73 19.16 -18.50
C GLN A 485 -7.47 20.67 -18.32
N LYS A 486 -8.33 21.52 -18.87
CA LYS A 486 -8.24 22.98 -18.71
C LYS A 486 -8.43 23.38 -17.25
N LYS A 487 -9.39 22.78 -16.53
CA LYS A 487 -9.67 23.08 -15.11
C LYS A 487 -8.54 22.57 -14.20
N THR A 488 -8.07 21.36 -14.43
CA THR A 488 -6.99 20.75 -13.64
C THR A 488 -5.64 21.42 -13.88
N LYS A 489 -5.41 22.02 -15.06
CA LYS A 489 -4.21 22.83 -15.34
C LYS A 489 -4.03 23.99 -14.36
N ALA A 490 -5.10 24.65 -13.94
CA ALA A 490 -5.04 25.72 -12.95
C ALA A 490 -4.51 25.21 -11.59
N LEU A 491 -4.86 23.97 -11.23
CA LEU A 491 -4.37 23.33 -10.02
C LEU A 491 -2.88 22.95 -10.16
N VAL A 492 -2.47 22.39 -11.31
CA VAL A 492 -1.06 22.13 -11.62
C VAL A 492 -0.22 23.40 -11.49
N GLU A 493 -0.68 24.51 -12.07
CA GLU A 493 0.02 25.80 -12.02
C GLU A 493 0.12 26.36 -10.60
N LEU A 494 -0.94 26.22 -9.78
CA LEU A 494 -0.94 26.64 -8.38
C LEU A 494 0.14 25.90 -7.60
N TYR A 495 0.16 24.57 -7.68
CA TYR A 495 1.13 23.77 -6.95
C TYR A 495 2.55 23.95 -7.48
N SER A 496 2.75 24.05 -8.79
CA SER A 496 4.08 24.31 -9.38
C SER A 496 4.68 25.66 -8.98
N LYS A 497 3.86 26.64 -8.59
CA LYS A 497 4.31 27.93 -8.03
C LYS A 497 4.56 27.87 -6.51
N THR A 498 4.00 26.87 -5.84
CA THR A 498 4.16 26.66 -4.39
C THR A 498 5.56 26.14 -4.09
N LYS A 499 6.22 26.71 -3.10
CA LYS A 499 7.57 26.30 -2.67
C LYS A 499 7.55 25.64 -1.32
N TYR A 500 8.34 24.58 -1.17
CA TYR A 500 8.59 23.92 0.11
C TYR A 500 10.10 23.78 0.34
N PHE A 501 10.58 24.25 1.47
CA PHE A 501 12.02 24.41 1.75
C PHE A 501 12.80 25.15 0.63
N GLY A 502 12.14 26.10 -0.06
CA GLY A 502 12.71 26.87 -1.16
C GLY A 502 12.63 26.24 -2.56
N HIS A 503 12.20 24.99 -2.67
CA HIS A 503 12.08 24.27 -3.94
C HIS A 503 10.62 24.25 -4.43
N PRO A 504 10.35 24.43 -5.73
CA PRO A 504 9.01 24.34 -6.29
C PRO A 504 8.50 22.92 -6.24
N LEU A 505 7.18 22.74 -6.06
CA LEU A 505 6.53 21.45 -6.14
C LEU A 505 6.37 21.01 -7.60
N ASN A 506 6.26 19.71 -7.83
CA ASN A 506 5.85 19.16 -9.12
C ASN A 506 4.32 19.01 -9.16
N GLY A 507 3.63 20.04 -9.65
CA GLY A 507 2.17 20.05 -9.71
C GLY A 507 1.56 18.98 -10.63
N TYR A 508 2.32 18.40 -11.56
CA TYR A 508 1.87 17.26 -12.37
C TYR A 508 1.96 15.94 -11.58
N LEU A 509 3.05 15.73 -10.85
CA LEU A 509 3.23 14.55 -10.00
C LEU A 509 2.13 14.46 -8.95
N THR A 510 1.76 15.61 -8.36
CA THR A 510 0.80 15.66 -7.24
C THR A 510 -0.64 15.93 -7.69
N LEU A 511 -0.95 15.90 -8.99
CA LEU A 511 -2.24 16.34 -9.52
C LEU A 511 -3.43 15.54 -9.00
N SER A 512 -3.34 14.21 -9.01
CA SER A 512 -4.41 13.31 -8.54
C SER A 512 -4.79 13.64 -7.09
N GLU A 513 -3.79 13.72 -6.22
CA GLU A 513 -3.96 14.04 -4.81
C GLU A 513 -4.50 15.46 -4.58
N ASN A 514 -4.04 16.42 -5.37
CA ASN A 514 -4.53 17.80 -5.26
C ASN A 514 -5.99 17.93 -5.70
N ILE A 515 -6.43 17.16 -6.70
CA ILE A 515 -7.83 17.07 -7.12
C ILE A 515 -8.66 16.45 -5.99
N ALA A 516 -8.16 15.37 -5.41
CA ALA A 516 -8.83 14.65 -4.32
C ALA A 516 -8.97 15.54 -3.07
N ASP A 517 -7.95 16.31 -2.71
CA ASP A 517 -8.02 17.27 -1.59
C ASP A 517 -9.07 18.36 -1.83
N LEU A 518 -9.07 18.97 -3.02
CA LEU A 518 -10.02 20.02 -3.36
C LEU A 518 -11.46 19.49 -3.38
N GLY A 519 -11.69 18.35 -4.02
CA GLY A 519 -12.97 17.67 -4.06
C GLY A 519 -13.44 17.21 -2.69
N GLY A 520 -12.51 16.68 -1.88
CA GLY A 520 -12.76 16.19 -0.53
C GLY A 520 -13.32 17.27 0.39
N VAL A 521 -12.69 18.44 0.39
CA VAL A 521 -13.17 19.59 1.18
C VAL A 521 -14.52 20.10 0.66
N ASP A 522 -14.71 20.23 -0.66
CA ASP A 522 -15.97 20.68 -1.27
C ASP A 522 -17.15 19.76 -0.90
N ILE A 523 -16.95 18.45 -1.04
CA ILE A 523 -17.96 17.42 -0.73
C ILE A 523 -18.30 17.42 0.77
N ALA A 524 -17.29 17.47 1.64
CA ALA A 524 -17.49 17.44 3.09
C ALA A 524 -18.18 18.72 3.60
N LEU A 525 -17.83 19.89 3.07
CA LEU A 525 -18.54 21.16 3.34
C LEU A 525 -20.00 21.09 2.90
N THR A 526 -20.27 20.56 1.72
CA THR A 526 -21.63 20.38 1.20
C THR A 526 -22.45 19.46 2.13
N ALA A 527 -21.84 18.38 2.59
CA ALA A 527 -22.48 17.46 3.53
C ALA A 527 -22.76 18.13 4.89
N LEU A 528 -21.80 18.87 5.46
CA LEU A 528 -21.96 19.63 6.70
C LEU A 528 -23.08 20.65 6.58
N LYS A 529 -23.06 21.48 5.54
CA LYS A 529 -24.11 22.50 5.30
C LYS A 529 -25.50 21.90 5.19
N THR A 530 -25.62 20.72 4.57
CA THR A 530 -26.87 19.97 4.46
C THR A 530 -27.38 19.56 5.86
N VAL A 531 -26.52 19.05 6.72
CA VAL A 531 -26.87 18.62 8.08
C VAL A 531 -27.26 19.83 8.94
N LEU A 532 -26.51 20.91 8.87
CA LEU A 532 -26.82 22.15 9.62
C LEU A 532 -28.16 22.75 9.21
N LYS A 533 -28.44 22.76 7.89
CA LYS A 533 -29.75 23.19 7.36
C LYS A 533 -30.91 22.32 7.85
N GLN A 534 -30.74 20.99 7.85
CA GLN A 534 -31.74 20.05 8.35
C GLN A 534 -32.06 20.25 9.84
N ARG A 535 -31.09 20.73 10.62
CA ARG A 535 -31.24 21.04 12.06
C ARG A 535 -31.72 22.47 12.33
N ASN A 536 -31.94 23.27 11.29
CA ASN A 536 -32.27 24.70 11.40
C ASN A 536 -31.25 25.46 12.27
N ALA A 537 -29.94 25.20 12.08
CA ALA A 537 -28.87 25.82 12.86
C ALA A 537 -28.87 27.34 12.68
N SER A 538 -28.62 28.08 13.81
CA SER A 538 -28.49 29.54 13.74
C SER A 538 -27.25 29.97 12.96
N PRO A 539 -27.22 31.22 12.42
CA PRO A 539 -26.04 31.74 11.72
C PRO A 539 -24.75 31.66 12.56
N GLU A 540 -24.83 31.92 13.88
CA GLU A 540 -23.70 31.82 14.80
C GLU A 540 -23.23 30.38 14.92
N THR A 541 -24.16 29.41 15.01
CA THR A 541 -23.84 27.98 15.02
C THR A 541 -23.17 27.58 13.71
N VAL A 542 -23.71 28.01 12.55
CA VAL A 542 -23.13 27.72 11.25
C VAL A 542 -21.68 28.25 11.17
N LYS A 543 -21.44 29.51 11.55
CA LYS A 543 -20.11 30.09 11.55
C LYS A 543 -19.15 29.34 12.46
N LYS A 544 -19.59 28.93 13.65
CA LYS A 544 -18.78 28.11 14.56
C LYS A 544 -18.43 26.74 13.96
N GLU A 545 -19.41 26.05 13.40
CA GLU A 545 -19.18 24.72 12.80
C GLU A 545 -18.26 24.81 11.57
N LEU A 546 -18.34 25.88 10.77
CA LEU A 546 -17.40 26.15 9.68
C LEU A 546 -15.97 26.38 10.20
N ARG A 547 -15.79 27.13 11.29
CA ARG A 547 -14.47 27.28 11.94
C ARG A 547 -13.94 25.94 12.42
N ASP A 548 -14.75 25.15 13.12
CA ASP A 548 -14.36 23.82 13.58
C ASP A 548 -13.97 22.92 12.42
N PHE A 549 -14.67 23.00 11.26
CA PHE A 549 -14.39 22.26 10.05
C PHE A 549 -12.95 22.55 9.52
N PHE A 550 -12.66 23.82 9.25
CA PHE A 550 -11.34 24.18 8.69
C PHE A 550 -10.21 23.99 9.71
N MET A 551 -10.49 24.17 10.99
CA MET A 551 -9.51 23.87 12.05
C MET A 551 -9.20 22.37 12.11
N SER A 552 -10.22 21.51 12.06
CA SER A 552 -10.05 20.07 12.05
C SER A 552 -9.26 19.61 10.81
N TYR A 553 -9.63 20.12 9.62
CA TYR A 553 -8.90 19.85 8.38
C TYR A 553 -7.41 20.22 8.52
N ALA A 554 -7.11 21.42 8.99
CA ALA A 554 -5.72 21.86 9.16
C ALA A 554 -4.96 21.04 10.22
N VAL A 555 -5.62 20.68 11.33
CA VAL A 555 -5.02 19.84 12.39
C VAL A 555 -4.72 18.45 11.89
N SER A 556 -5.56 17.86 11.04
CA SER A 556 -5.34 16.53 10.45
C SER A 556 -4.04 16.44 9.63
N TRP A 557 -3.61 17.55 9.04
CA TRP A 557 -2.35 17.67 8.28
C TRP A 557 -1.15 18.18 9.09
N ARG A 558 -1.31 18.38 10.41
CA ARG A 558 -0.23 18.86 11.26
C ARG A 558 0.93 17.87 11.26
N THR A 559 2.10 18.32 10.81
CA THR A 559 3.32 17.51 10.78
C THR A 559 4.58 18.34 11.03
N LYS A 560 5.63 17.66 11.43
CA LYS A 560 6.99 18.15 11.49
C LYS A 560 7.92 17.14 10.85
N GLU A 561 8.70 17.55 9.86
CA GLU A 561 9.62 16.66 9.15
C GLU A 561 11.04 17.24 9.07
N LYS A 562 12.02 16.36 8.86
CA LYS A 562 13.41 16.76 8.59
C LYS A 562 13.53 17.18 7.14
N LYS A 563 14.37 18.20 6.87
CA LYS A 563 14.60 18.71 5.51
C LYS A 563 15.00 17.60 4.52
N ALA A 564 15.86 16.66 4.94
CA ALA A 564 16.27 15.56 4.06
C ALA A 564 15.08 14.68 3.61
N LYS A 565 14.15 14.36 4.54
CA LYS A 565 12.92 13.62 4.21
C LYS A 565 12.03 14.44 3.28
N ALA A 566 11.83 15.74 3.60
CA ALA A 566 11.05 16.65 2.77
C ALA A 566 11.58 16.71 1.34
N MET A 567 12.91 16.81 1.17
CA MET A 567 13.54 16.84 -0.15
C MET A 567 13.32 15.55 -0.92
N GLN A 568 13.47 14.39 -0.28
CA GLN A 568 13.19 13.10 -0.91
C GLN A 568 11.73 13.00 -1.38
N SER A 569 10.77 13.39 -0.51
CA SER A 569 9.34 13.35 -0.85
C SER A 569 8.99 14.26 -2.03
N LEU A 570 9.62 15.42 -2.18
CA LEU A 570 9.36 16.33 -3.30
C LEU A 570 9.58 15.70 -4.69
N PHE A 571 10.44 14.71 -4.80
CA PHE A 571 10.77 14.06 -6.08
C PHE A 571 10.01 12.75 -6.32
N MET A 572 9.52 12.10 -5.27
CA MET A 572 9.00 10.73 -5.36
C MET A 572 7.55 10.58 -4.89
N ASP A 573 7.08 11.47 -4.00
CA ASP A 573 5.76 11.37 -3.39
C ASP A 573 4.71 12.04 -4.28
N VAL A 574 3.63 11.31 -4.57
CA VAL A 574 2.47 11.84 -5.30
C VAL A 574 1.64 12.82 -4.47
N HIS A 575 1.87 12.85 -3.15
CA HIS A 575 1.22 13.78 -2.24
C HIS A 575 2.02 15.09 -2.12
N ALA A 576 1.33 16.21 -2.20
CA ALA A 576 1.93 17.49 -1.87
C ALA A 576 2.27 17.56 -0.36
N PRO A 577 3.29 18.35 0.05
CA PRO A 577 3.59 18.54 1.45
C PRO A 577 2.40 19.07 2.25
N PRO A 578 2.22 18.67 3.52
CA PRO A 578 1.05 19.02 4.33
C PRO A 578 0.70 20.53 4.37
N PRO A 579 1.66 21.48 4.48
CA PRO A 579 1.30 22.90 4.41
C PRO A 579 0.66 23.32 3.07
N ALA A 580 1.06 22.68 1.96
CA ALA A 580 0.46 22.96 0.65
C ALA A 580 -0.93 22.32 0.52
N ARG A 581 -1.14 21.14 1.07
CA ARG A 581 -2.46 20.46 1.14
C ARG A 581 -3.50 21.30 1.92
N VAL A 582 -3.08 22.06 2.91
CA VAL A 582 -3.97 22.96 3.65
C VAL A 582 -4.10 24.32 2.96
N ASN A 583 -2.98 25.05 2.78
CA ASN A 583 -3.00 26.45 2.40
C ASN A 583 -3.51 26.67 0.96
N ASN A 584 -3.18 25.78 0.02
CA ASN A 584 -3.65 25.89 -1.35
C ASN A 584 -5.13 25.50 -1.49
N ILE A 585 -5.68 24.76 -0.54
CA ILE A 585 -7.06 24.25 -0.59
C ILE A 585 -8.04 25.18 0.12
N VAL A 586 -7.78 25.55 1.40
CA VAL A 586 -8.76 26.32 2.20
C VAL A 586 -9.13 27.65 1.53
N CYS A 587 -8.17 28.33 0.89
CA CYS A 587 -8.37 29.61 0.21
C CYS A 587 -9.21 29.51 -1.08
N GLN A 588 -9.64 28.32 -1.49
CA GLN A 588 -10.54 28.13 -2.63
C GLN A 588 -12.01 28.26 -2.22
N PHE A 589 -12.37 28.24 -0.92
CA PHE A 589 -13.75 28.13 -0.43
C PHE A 589 -14.24 29.44 0.21
N ASP A 590 -15.41 29.92 -0.22
CA ASP A 590 -16.05 31.13 0.32
C ASP A 590 -16.31 30.99 1.82
N GLU A 591 -16.72 29.81 2.26
CA GLU A 591 -16.98 29.46 3.64
C GLU A 591 -15.76 29.65 4.58
N TRP A 592 -14.54 29.52 4.05
CA TRP A 592 -13.32 29.78 4.84
C TRP A 592 -13.18 31.27 5.15
N TYR A 593 -13.46 32.14 4.14
CA TYR A 593 -13.44 33.60 4.33
C TYR A 593 -14.51 34.04 5.32
N GLU A 594 -15.71 33.49 5.22
CA GLU A 594 -16.81 33.77 6.14
C GLU A 594 -16.51 33.28 7.58
N ALA A 595 -15.93 32.09 7.72
CA ALA A 595 -15.62 31.49 9.01
C ALA A 595 -14.59 32.31 9.80
N PHE A 596 -13.58 32.86 9.14
CA PHE A 596 -12.45 33.55 9.79
C PHE A 596 -12.43 35.06 9.55
N ASP A 597 -13.47 35.64 8.94
CA ASP A 597 -13.57 37.05 8.63
C ASP A 597 -12.38 37.60 7.79
N ILE A 598 -11.91 36.78 6.82
CA ILE A 598 -10.73 37.10 5.99
C ILE A 598 -11.10 38.17 4.95
N ILE A 599 -10.33 39.22 4.88
CA ILE A 599 -10.56 40.36 3.97
C ILE A 599 -9.42 40.52 2.96
N PRO A 600 -9.63 41.27 1.84
CA PRO A 600 -8.58 41.57 0.88
C PRO A 600 -7.34 42.17 1.50
N GLY A 601 -6.17 41.67 1.12
CA GLY A 601 -4.87 42.08 1.65
C GLY A 601 -4.31 41.20 2.77
N GLU A 602 -5.11 40.31 3.36
CA GLU A 602 -4.64 39.36 4.35
C GLU A 602 -3.94 38.14 3.72
N ALA A 603 -3.14 37.45 4.52
CA ALA A 603 -2.43 36.25 4.08
C ALA A 603 -3.42 35.19 3.57
N LEU A 604 -3.06 34.51 2.48
CA LEU A 604 -3.88 33.53 1.77
C LEU A 604 -5.20 34.07 1.16
N TYR A 605 -5.48 35.39 1.23
CA TYR A 605 -6.61 35.94 0.51
C TYR A 605 -6.49 35.67 -1.00
N LYS A 606 -7.57 35.25 -1.61
CA LYS A 606 -7.68 35.02 -3.06
C LYS A 606 -9.00 35.57 -3.57
N ASP A 607 -8.92 36.39 -4.60
CA ASP A 607 -10.13 36.95 -5.22
C ASP A 607 -11.06 35.82 -5.69
N PRO A 608 -12.40 35.97 -5.55
CA PRO A 608 -13.37 34.94 -5.94
C PRO A 608 -13.19 34.41 -7.35
N GLN A 609 -12.89 35.28 -8.31
CA GLN A 609 -12.66 34.94 -9.73
C GLN A 609 -11.41 34.08 -9.97
N HIS A 610 -10.47 34.02 -9.02
CA HIS A 610 -9.25 33.23 -9.09
C HIS A 610 -9.32 31.94 -8.28
N ARG A 611 -10.45 31.67 -7.60
CA ARG A 611 -10.66 30.44 -6.85
C ARG A 611 -10.91 29.28 -7.80
N ILE A 612 -10.19 28.18 -7.59
CA ILE A 612 -10.27 27.01 -8.47
C ILE A 612 -11.52 26.20 -8.11
N ARG A 613 -12.28 25.84 -9.13
CA ARG A 613 -13.45 24.95 -9.05
C ARG A 613 -13.31 23.91 -10.15
N ILE A 614 -13.26 22.63 -9.80
CA ILE A 614 -13.18 21.54 -10.78
C ILE A 614 -14.57 20.93 -10.98
N PHE A 615 -15.27 20.62 -9.92
CA PHE A 615 -16.60 20.01 -9.95
C PHE A 615 -17.69 20.96 -9.44
#